data_d089c69a2800f9c39ba27d0272f40be0
#
_entry.id   d089c69a2800f9c39ba27d0272f40be0
#
_cell.length_a   1.000
_cell.length_b   1.000
_cell.length_c   1.000
_cell.angle_alpha   90.00
_cell.angle_beta   90.00
_cell.angle_gamma   90.00
#
_symmetry.space_group_name_H-M   'P 1'
#
loop_
_entity.id
_entity.type
_entity.pdbx_description
1 polymer ?
#
loop_
_entity_poly.entity_id
_entity_poly.type
_entity_poly.pdbx_seq_one_letter_code
_entity_poly.pdbx_strand_id
1 'polypeptide(L)' 'MKKVYKMQNLDCANCAAKMENAISKIDGVESCSISFMAQKLTLEVDETKLDAVLTAAQNAVKKVDRACKIIK' A
#
# COMPACT_ATOMS: atom_id res chain seq x y z
N MET A 1 -6.92 -3.73 -12.59
CA MET A 1 -7.09 -2.27 -12.56
C MET A 1 -5.95 -1.65 -11.78
N LYS A 2 -5.36 -0.61 -12.32
CA LYS A 2 -4.22 0.07 -11.69
C LYS A 2 -4.70 1.31 -10.95
N LYS A 3 -4.33 1.43 -9.70
CA LYS A 3 -4.65 2.59 -8.86
C LYS A 3 -3.39 3.15 -8.23
N VAL A 4 -3.33 4.47 -8.14
CA VAL A 4 -2.22 5.19 -7.50
C VAL A 4 -2.78 6.02 -6.37
N TYR A 5 -2.20 5.86 -5.19
CA TYR A 5 -2.60 6.61 -3.99
C TYR A 5 -1.40 7.31 -3.42
N LYS A 6 -1.62 8.45 -2.78
CA LYS A 6 -0.58 9.12 -2.02
C LYS A 6 -0.43 8.46 -0.66
N MET A 7 0.78 8.45 -0.15
CA MET A 7 1.04 8.00 1.21
C MET A 7 1.50 9.17 2.05
N GLN A 8 1.16 9.16 3.32
CA GLN A 8 1.52 10.21 4.26
C GLN A 8 2.41 9.66 5.35
N ASN A 9 3.43 10.45 5.74
CA ASN A 9 4.37 10.09 6.79
C ASN A 9 5.19 8.83 6.50
N LEU A 10 5.51 8.60 5.25
CA LEU A 10 6.37 7.50 4.84
C LEU A 10 7.83 7.99 4.95
N ASP A 11 8.45 7.75 6.10
CA ASP A 11 9.76 8.31 6.43
C ASP A 11 10.91 7.32 6.34
N CYS A 12 10.63 6.07 6.05
CA CYS A 12 11.63 5.00 6.12
C CYS A 12 11.57 4.12 4.88
N ALA A 13 12.70 4.02 4.18
CA ALA A 13 12.77 3.18 2.98
C ALA A 13 12.57 1.70 3.31
N ASN A 14 13.11 1.23 4.44
CA ASN A 14 12.90 -0.15 4.89
C ASN A 14 11.45 -0.41 5.22
N CYS A 15 10.77 0.57 5.80
CA CYS A 15 9.35 0.47 6.09
C CYS A 15 8.54 0.37 4.80
N ALA A 16 8.90 1.16 3.79
CA ALA A 16 8.26 1.10 2.49
C ALA A 16 8.36 -0.29 1.87
N ALA A 17 9.55 -0.90 1.95
CA ALA A 17 9.77 -2.25 1.43
C ALA A 17 8.93 -3.28 2.19
N LYS A 18 8.84 -3.16 3.50
CA LYS A 18 8.03 -4.06 4.32
C LYS A 18 6.55 -3.92 4.00
N MET A 19 6.07 -2.69 3.84
CA MET A 19 4.68 -2.42 3.47
C MET A 19 4.36 -3.00 2.10
N GLU A 20 5.23 -2.78 1.14
CA GLU A 20 5.07 -3.31 -0.21
C GLU A 20 4.97 -4.83 -0.21
N ASN A 21 5.87 -5.48 0.54
CA ASN A 21 5.86 -6.93 0.65
C ASN A 21 4.56 -7.43 1.32
N ALA A 22 4.14 -6.77 2.39
CA ALA A 22 2.91 -7.15 3.10
C ALA A 22 1.68 -6.97 2.21
N ILE A 23 1.59 -5.86 1.49
CA ILE A 23 0.46 -5.57 0.62
C ILE A 23 0.42 -6.54 -0.55
N SER A 24 1.58 -6.89 -1.11
CA SER A 24 1.64 -7.80 -2.25
C SER A 24 1.13 -9.21 -1.93
N LYS A 25 1.08 -9.57 -0.66
CA LYS A 25 0.57 -10.86 -0.22
C LYS A 25 -0.93 -10.88 0.01
N ILE A 26 -1.59 -9.74 -0.07
CA ILE A 26 -3.04 -9.65 0.13
C ILE A 26 -3.75 -10.30 -1.05
N ASP A 27 -4.77 -11.11 -0.75
CA ASP A 27 -5.58 -11.75 -1.78
C ASP A 27 -6.29 -10.68 -2.63
N GLY A 28 -6.17 -10.81 -3.94
CA GLY A 28 -6.73 -9.84 -4.87
C GLY A 28 -5.73 -8.83 -5.39
N VAL A 29 -4.54 -8.75 -4.80
CA VAL A 29 -3.47 -7.87 -5.29
C VAL A 29 -2.67 -8.59 -6.36
N GLU A 30 -2.65 -8.04 -7.57
CA GLU A 30 -1.83 -8.58 -8.66
C GLU A 30 -0.39 -8.08 -8.56
N SER A 31 -0.23 -6.79 -8.25
CA SER A 31 1.09 -6.23 -8.02
C SER A 31 0.98 -4.98 -7.13
N CYS A 32 2.09 -4.65 -6.49
CA CYS A 32 2.16 -3.51 -5.60
C CYS A 32 3.56 -2.89 -5.69
N SER A 33 3.60 -1.58 -5.80
CA SER A 33 4.86 -0.84 -5.81
C SER A 33 4.69 0.41 -4.95
N ILE A 34 5.65 0.65 -4.06
CA ILE A 34 5.66 1.84 -3.23
C ILE A 34 6.90 2.66 -3.57
N SER A 35 6.69 3.92 -3.92
CA SER A 35 7.78 4.85 -4.15
C SER A 35 8.00 5.67 -2.88
N PHE A 36 9.12 5.42 -2.20
CA PHE A 36 9.50 6.18 -1.02
C PHE A 36 9.76 7.66 -1.38
N MET A 37 10.43 7.88 -2.49
CA MET A 37 10.79 9.24 -2.91
C MET A 37 9.55 10.06 -3.29
N ALA A 38 8.60 9.45 -3.96
CA ALA A 38 7.38 10.14 -4.42
C ALA A 38 6.25 10.08 -3.39
N GLN A 39 6.39 9.28 -2.34
CA GLN A 39 5.35 9.07 -1.33
C GLN A 39 4.06 8.59 -1.99
N LYS A 40 4.18 7.58 -2.85
CA LYS A 40 3.04 7.05 -3.61
C LYS A 40 3.02 5.54 -3.58
N LEU A 41 1.81 5.00 -3.57
CA LEU A 41 1.54 3.57 -3.68
C LEU A 41 0.85 3.30 -5.00
N THR A 42 1.44 2.42 -5.81
CA THR A 42 0.82 1.94 -7.04
C THR A 42 0.34 0.51 -6.81
N LEU A 43 -0.92 0.28 -7.08
CA LEU A 43 -1.57 -0.98 -6.77
C LEU A 43 -2.31 -1.50 -7.98
N GLU A 44 -2.07 -2.77 -8.35
CA GLU A 44 -2.88 -3.44 -9.36
C GLU A 44 -3.73 -4.50 -8.69
N VAL A 45 -5.05 -4.33 -8.77
CA VAL A 45 -6.02 -5.20 -8.11
C VAL A 45 -7.20 -5.43 -9.02
N ASP A 46 -7.95 -6.48 -8.71
CA ASP A 46 -9.25 -6.72 -9.31
C ASP A 46 -10.21 -5.65 -8.78
N GLU A 47 -10.92 -4.99 -9.70
CA GLU A 47 -11.86 -3.93 -9.36
C GLU A 47 -12.91 -4.38 -8.34
N THR A 48 -13.37 -5.62 -8.44
CA THR A 48 -14.36 -6.16 -7.52
C THR A 48 -13.85 -6.34 -6.11
N LYS A 49 -12.52 -6.38 -5.93
CA LYS A 49 -11.88 -6.57 -4.62
C LYS A 49 -11.22 -5.31 -4.10
N LEU A 50 -11.34 -4.20 -4.80
CA LEU A 50 -10.61 -2.98 -4.48
C LEU A 50 -10.84 -2.51 -3.05
N ASP A 51 -12.09 -2.46 -2.59
CA ASP A 51 -12.40 -1.97 -1.24
C ASP A 51 -11.81 -2.87 -0.17
N ALA A 52 -11.92 -4.18 -0.34
CA ALA A 52 -11.36 -5.14 0.61
C ALA A 52 -9.82 -5.04 0.63
N VAL A 53 -9.21 -4.92 -0.53
CA VAL A 53 -7.76 -4.78 -0.66
C VAL A 53 -7.29 -3.49 -0.01
N LEU A 54 -7.99 -2.38 -0.23
CA LEU A 54 -7.60 -1.09 0.38
C LEU A 54 -7.65 -1.15 1.91
N THR A 55 -8.68 -1.78 2.47
CA THR A 55 -8.79 -1.93 3.91
C THR A 55 -7.62 -2.77 4.45
N ALA A 56 -7.33 -3.89 3.79
CA ALA A 56 -6.23 -4.76 4.20
C ALA A 56 -4.88 -4.06 4.02
N ALA A 57 -4.72 -3.30 2.95
CA ALA A 57 -3.48 -2.55 2.70
C ALA A 57 -3.27 -1.47 3.77
N GLN A 58 -4.32 -0.75 4.15
CA GLN A 58 -4.23 0.25 5.20
C GLN A 58 -3.82 -0.38 6.53
N ASN A 59 -4.39 -1.54 6.84
CA ASN A 59 -4.01 -2.27 8.06
C ASN A 59 -2.56 -2.74 8.00
N ALA A 60 -2.11 -3.22 6.86
CA ALA A 60 -0.72 -3.65 6.67
C ALA A 60 0.25 -2.49 6.87
N VAL A 61 -0.08 -1.32 6.32
CA VAL A 61 0.73 -0.11 6.49
C VAL A 61 0.81 0.28 7.96
N LYS A 62 -0.31 0.27 8.67
CA LYS A 62 -0.33 0.63 10.09
C LYS A 62 0.43 -0.34 10.96
N LYS A 63 0.49 -1.61 10.59
CA LYS A 63 1.28 -2.61 11.33
C LYS A 63 2.76 -2.34 11.23
N VAL A 64 3.22 -1.82 10.12
CA VAL A 64 4.64 -1.48 9.94
C VAL A 64 4.97 -0.14 10.60
N ASP A 65 4.11 0.85 10.39
CA ASP A 65 4.31 2.19 10.95
C ASP A 65 2.93 2.83 11.18
N ARG A 66 2.61 3.05 12.46
CA ARG A 66 1.32 3.63 12.84
C ARG A 66 1.10 5.04 12.31
N ALA A 67 2.17 5.78 12.13
CA ALA A 67 2.08 7.17 11.66
C ALA A 67 1.84 7.25 10.16
N CYS A 68 2.18 6.20 9.43
CA CYS A 68 2.03 6.18 7.98
C CYS A 68 0.62 5.75 7.59
N LYS A 69 0.09 6.37 6.55
CA LYS A 69 -1.23 6.00 6.04
C LYS A 69 -1.34 6.23 4.55
N ILE A 70 -2.27 5.52 3.95
CA ILE A 70 -2.63 5.67 2.54
C ILE A 70 -3.73 6.72 2.45
N ILE A 71 -3.54 7.69 1.59
CA ILE A 71 -4.53 8.74 1.32
C ILE A 71 -5.40 8.26 0.16
N LYS A 72 -6.65 8.03 0.42
CA LYS A 72 -7.60 7.57 -0.62
C LYS A 72 -8.10 8.69 -1.50
#